data_6431b9bd18bcd2d231af54960d168e11
#
_entry.id   6431b9bd18bcd2d231af54960d168e11
#
_cell.length_a   1.000
_cell.length_b   1.000
_cell.length_c   1.000
_cell.angle_alpha   90.00
_cell.angle_beta   90.00
_cell.angle_gamma   90.00
#
_symmetry.space_group_name_H-M   'P 1'
#
loop_
_entity.id
_entity.type
_entity.pdbx_description
1 polymer ?
#
loop_
_entity_poly.entity_id
_entity_poly.type
_entity_poly.pdbx_seq_one_letter_code
_entity_poly.pdbx_strand_id
1 'polypeptide(L)'
;MRIRIYNANILTMQPGQRMFCGEVHIQDDKIVYLGTEDGASSLQWDRQINAGGNVVMPGFKDAHTHSAMTFLRSYADDLPLQEWLYDRVFPMEDKLTEEDVYWFTILAYMEYLTSGITACFDMYQKNDAIVKASMDTGFRTVLCGSINNFVGTVEEMEQQFLKYNACDPLVSYRFGFHAEYTTSREILERMAALGQKYHAPVYTHNSETAKEVAECVERYGMTPTKFLDKLGMFEYGGGGFH
;
A
#
# COMPACT_ATOMS: atom_id res chain seq x y z
N MET A 1 17.09 -9.61 -19.09
CA MET A 1 18.04 -10.23 -18.13
C MET A 1 17.50 -11.60 -17.70
N ARG A 2 18.39 -12.63 -17.64
CA ARG A 2 18.01 -13.98 -17.17
C ARG A 2 18.69 -14.29 -15.86
N ILE A 3 17.90 -14.63 -14.84
CA ILE A 3 18.39 -14.99 -13.50
C ILE A 3 17.95 -16.41 -13.17
N ARG A 4 18.88 -17.21 -12.67
CA ARG A 4 18.59 -18.53 -12.09
C ARG A 4 18.85 -18.48 -10.58
N ILE A 5 17.85 -18.91 -9.79
CA ILE A 5 18.01 -19.18 -8.36
C ILE A 5 17.88 -20.69 -8.20
N TYR A 6 18.94 -21.36 -7.73
CA TYR A 6 18.99 -22.81 -7.66
C TYR A 6 19.41 -23.29 -6.26
N ASN A 7 19.31 -24.58 -6.02
CA ASN A 7 19.56 -25.18 -4.71
C ASN A 7 18.71 -24.50 -3.61
N ALA A 8 17.42 -24.31 -3.87
CA ALA A 8 16.47 -23.60 -3.03
C ALA A 8 15.40 -24.54 -2.46
N ASN A 9 14.98 -24.30 -1.24
CA ASN A 9 13.74 -24.83 -0.70
C ASN A 9 12.59 -23.86 -1.08
N ILE A 10 11.77 -24.26 -2.04
CA ILE A 10 10.74 -23.39 -2.63
C ILE A 10 9.42 -23.55 -1.87
N LEU A 11 8.93 -22.43 -1.35
CA LEU A 11 7.62 -22.30 -0.70
C LEU A 11 6.75 -21.36 -1.55
N THR A 12 5.84 -21.93 -2.34
CA THR A 12 5.02 -21.15 -3.28
C THR A 12 3.84 -20.41 -2.64
N MET A 13 3.49 -20.75 -1.41
CA MET A 13 2.28 -20.30 -0.70
C MET A 13 0.95 -20.71 -1.38
N GLN A 14 0.99 -21.63 -2.37
CA GLN A 14 -0.24 -22.15 -2.96
C GLN A 14 -0.90 -23.17 -2.04
N PRO A 15 -2.23 -23.14 -1.86
CA PRO A 15 -2.95 -24.10 -1.06
C PRO A 15 -2.68 -25.54 -1.50
N GLY A 16 -2.35 -26.41 -0.54
CA GLY A 16 -2.08 -27.83 -0.80
C GLY A 16 -0.70 -28.15 -1.35
N GLN A 17 0.10 -27.18 -1.75
CA GLN A 17 1.46 -27.41 -2.22
C GLN A 17 2.44 -27.38 -1.03
N ARG A 18 3.19 -28.46 -0.88
CA ARG A 18 4.29 -28.53 0.11
C ARG A 18 5.55 -27.87 -0.44
N MET A 19 6.40 -27.41 0.47
CA MET A 19 7.75 -26.96 0.13
C MET A 19 8.53 -28.10 -0.56
N PHE A 20 9.30 -27.77 -1.58
CA PHE A 20 10.11 -28.70 -2.35
C PHE A 20 11.48 -28.09 -2.69
N CYS A 21 12.50 -28.95 -2.89
CA CYS A 21 13.79 -28.51 -3.40
C CYS A 21 13.70 -28.27 -4.89
N GLY A 22 14.28 -27.15 -5.36
CA GLY A 22 14.20 -26.82 -6.79
C GLY A 22 14.86 -25.50 -7.14
N GLU A 23 14.41 -24.93 -8.23
CA GLU A 23 14.94 -23.69 -8.79
C GLU A 23 13.86 -22.79 -9.39
N VAL A 24 14.18 -21.51 -9.46
CA VAL A 24 13.36 -20.45 -10.05
C VAL A 24 14.15 -19.80 -11.17
N HIS A 25 13.57 -19.71 -12.36
CA HIS A 25 14.12 -18.98 -13.48
C HIS A 25 13.31 -17.71 -13.72
N ILE A 26 14.01 -16.61 -13.84
CA ILE A 26 13.42 -15.29 -14.10
C ILE A 26 13.96 -14.81 -15.44
N GLN A 27 13.07 -14.33 -16.31
CA GLN A 27 13.42 -13.60 -17.50
C GLN A 27 12.79 -12.22 -17.41
N ASP A 28 13.64 -11.21 -17.35
CA ASP A 28 13.28 -9.80 -17.13
C ASP A 28 12.46 -9.62 -15.84
N ASP A 29 11.16 -9.40 -15.93
CA ASP A 29 10.23 -9.21 -14.81
C ASP A 29 9.32 -10.43 -14.54
N LYS A 30 9.55 -11.55 -15.22
CA LYS A 30 8.67 -12.73 -15.16
C LYS A 30 9.40 -13.96 -14.64
N ILE A 31 8.73 -14.72 -13.76
CA ILE A 31 9.10 -16.09 -13.46
C ILE A 31 8.67 -16.96 -14.64
N VAL A 32 9.64 -17.55 -15.34
CA VAL A 32 9.40 -18.40 -16.52
C VAL A 32 9.52 -19.89 -16.23
N TYR A 33 10.12 -20.24 -15.10
CA TYR A 33 10.19 -21.62 -14.60
C TYR A 33 10.18 -21.63 -13.07
N LEU A 34 9.50 -22.61 -12.53
CA LEU A 34 9.46 -22.91 -11.10
C LEU A 34 9.26 -24.41 -10.94
N GLY A 35 10.27 -25.12 -10.45
CA GLY A 35 10.19 -26.57 -10.34
C GLY A 35 11.47 -27.20 -9.79
N THR A 36 11.52 -28.53 -9.82
CA THR A 36 12.73 -29.28 -9.53
C THR A 36 13.79 -29.05 -10.62
N GLU A 37 15.07 -29.24 -10.32
CA GLU A 37 16.15 -29.10 -11.30
C GLU A 37 15.90 -30.01 -12.51
N ASP A 38 15.80 -29.45 -13.72
CA ASP A 38 15.46 -30.16 -14.93
C ASP A 38 16.50 -30.04 -16.05
N GLY A 39 17.76 -29.79 -15.72
CA GLY A 39 18.83 -29.68 -16.71
C GLY A 39 18.95 -28.33 -17.40
N ALA A 40 18.38 -27.25 -16.85
CA ALA A 40 18.56 -25.88 -17.29
C ALA A 40 20.03 -25.38 -17.35
N SER A 41 20.98 -26.28 -17.10
CA SER A 41 22.43 -26.02 -17.21
C SER A 41 22.90 -25.66 -18.62
N SER A 42 22.08 -25.87 -19.67
CA SER A 42 22.40 -25.51 -21.05
C SER A 42 22.03 -24.07 -21.44
N LEU A 43 21.28 -23.36 -20.60
CA LEU A 43 20.89 -21.96 -20.85
C LEU A 43 21.99 -20.99 -20.38
N GLN A 44 22.20 -19.92 -21.14
CA GLN A 44 23.06 -18.83 -20.68
C GLN A 44 22.28 -17.94 -19.69
N TRP A 45 22.91 -17.70 -18.53
CA TRP A 45 22.36 -16.89 -17.45
C TRP A 45 23.19 -15.63 -17.26
N ASP A 46 22.54 -14.49 -17.15
CA ASP A 46 23.20 -13.23 -16.79
C ASP A 46 23.62 -13.23 -15.32
N ARG A 47 22.84 -13.91 -14.48
CA ARG A 47 23.10 -14.06 -13.05
C ARG A 47 22.64 -15.43 -12.55
N GLN A 48 23.45 -16.05 -11.70
CA GLN A 48 23.08 -17.26 -10.98
C GLN A 48 23.25 -17.05 -9.48
N ILE A 49 22.23 -17.47 -8.70
CA ILE A 49 22.20 -17.35 -7.25
C ILE A 49 22.04 -18.77 -6.68
N ASN A 50 23.07 -19.25 -6.00
CA ASN A 50 22.95 -20.46 -5.21
C ASN A 50 22.28 -20.13 -3.88
N ALA A 51 21.07 -20.61 -3.66
CA ALA A 51 20.33 -20.38 -2.42
C ALA A 51 20.90 -21.18 -1.23
N GLY A 52 21.79 -22.17 -1.47
CA GLY A 52 22.44 -22.92 -0.39
C GLY A 52 21.45 -23.66 0.52
N GLY A 53 20.31 -24.08 0.00
CA GLY A 53 19.24 -24.70 0.79
C GLY A 53 18.37 -23.71 1.57
N ASN A 54 18.55 -22.40 1.38
CA ASN A 54 17.65 -21.41 1.97
C ASN A 54 16.26 -21.43 1.31
N VAL A 55 15.29 -20.86 2.02
CA VAL A 55 13.90 -20.76 1.52
C VAL A 55 13.78 -19.64 0.51
N VAL A 56 13.17 -19.94 -0.64
CA VAL A 56 12.70 -18.96 -1.62
C VAL A 56 11.16 -18.96 -1.60
N MET A 57 10.60 -17.82 -1.35
CA MET A 57 9.14 -17.63 -1.22
C MET A 57 8.72 -16.28 -1.78
N PRO A 58 7.41 -16.07 -2.06
CA PRO A 58 6.90 -14.74 -2.41
C PRO A 58 7.23 -13.72 -1.33
N GLY A 59 7.64 -12.52 -1.74
CA GLY A 59 7.88 -11.43 -0.80
C GLY A 59 6.62 -11.03 -0.04
N PHE A 60 6.81 -10.52 1.17
CA PHE A 60 5.71 -9.98 1.98
C PHE A 60 5.09 -8.75 1.31
N LYS A 61 3.87 -8.48 1.66
CA LYS A 61 3.13 -7.28 1.25
C LYS A 61 2.68 -6.55 2.49
N ASP A 62 3.07 -5.29 2.57
CA ASP A 62 2.57 -4.40 3.60
C ASP A 62 1.18 -3.90 3.17
N ALA A 63 0.16 -4.28 3.92
CA ALA A 63 -1.23 -4.02 3.57
C ALA A 63 -1.69 -2.60 3.94
N HIS A 64 -0.92 -1.88 4.74
CA HIS A 64 -1.22 -0.50 5.13
C HIS A 64 0.02 0.19 5.68
N THR A 65 0.39 1.32 5.07
CA THR A 65 1.52 2.12 5.51
C THR A 65 1.36 3.59 5.13
N HIS A 66 2.22 4.42 5.72
CA HIS A 66 2.47 5.82 5.38
C HIS A 66 3.97 5.98 5.15
N SER A 67 4.46 5.50 3.99
CA SER A 67 5.89 5.28 3.75
C SER A 67 6.76 6.50 4.04
N ALA A 68 6.33 7.70 3.62
CA ALA A 68 7.11 8.91 3.84
C ALA A 68 7.14 9.38 5.31
N MET A 69 6.39 8.77 6.22
CA MET A 69 6.46 9.11 7.67
C MET A 69 7.72 8.61 8.37
N THR A 70 8.67 8.03 7.67
CA THR A 70 9.98 7.65 8.23
C THR A 70 10.69 8.81 8.95
N PHE A 71 10.44 10.06 8.57
CA PHE A 71 10.99 11.24 9.24
C PHE A 71 10.43 11.48 10.65
N LEU A 72 9.29 10.90 10.99
CA LEU A 72 8.66 11.02 12.32
C LEU A 72 9.04 9.88 13.27
N ARG A 73 9.95 9.00 12.88
CA ARG A 73 10.35 7.89 13.75
C ARG A 73 10.87 8.38 15.09
N SER A 74 10.28 7.84 16.18
CA SER A 74 10.58 8.23 17.56
C SER A 74 10.32 9.71 17.88
N TYR A 75 9.55 10.40 17.07
CA TYR A 75 9.20 11.80 17.26
C TYR A 75 7.94 11.90 18.07
N ALA A 76 7.39 11.69 18.86
CA ALA A 76 6.14 11.86 19.59
C ALA A 76 5.50 10.51 19.97
N ASP A 77 6.35 9.63 20.52
CA ASP A 77 5.90 8.36 21.05
C ASP A 77 4.98 8.56 22.28
N ASP A 78 4.12 7.59 22.56
CA ASP A 78 3.27 7.50 23.76
C ASP A 78 2.19 8.61 23.90
N LEU A 79 1.77 9.23 22.82
CA LEU A 79 0.67 10.21 22.84
C LEU A 79 -0.67 9.58 22.42
N PRO A 80 -1.81 10.06 22.97
CA PRO A 80 -3.12 9.73 22.42
C PRO A 80 -3.24 10.16 20.96
N LEU A 81 -3.97 9.40 20.12
CA LEU A 81 -4.05 9.63 18.68
C LEU A 81 -4.36 11.07 18.29
N GLN A 82 -5.33 11.71 18.93
CA GLN A 82 -5.74 13.07 18.56
C GLN A 82 -4.62 14.11 18.84
N GLU A 83 -3.97 14.02 20.01
CA GLU A 83 -2.84 14.88 20.37
C GLU A 83 -1.66 14.59 19.43
N TRP A 84 -1.40 13.31 19.14
CA TRP A 84 -0.36 12.91 18.21
C TRP A 84 -0.59 13.49 16.81
N LEU A 85 -1.80 13.35 16.25
CA LEU A 85 -2.12 13.85 14.90
C LEU A 85 -2.08 15.39 14.84
N TYR A 86 -2.89 16.07 15.68
CA TYR A 86 -3.12 17.51 15.53
C TYR A 86 -1.98 18.37 16.03
N ASP A 87 -1.32 17.96 17.13
CA ASP A 87 -0.29 18.77 17.78
C ASP A 87 1.14 18.43 17.31
N ARG A 88 1.33 17.25 16.69
CA ARG A 88 2.66 16.76 16.30
C ARG A 88 2.78 16.45 14.83
N VAL A 89 1.96 15.56 14.30
CA VAL A 89 2.11 15.03 12.93
C VAL A 89 1.76 16.08 11.89
N PHE A 90 0.53 16.56 11.88
CA PHE A 90 0.07 17.49 10.84
C PHE A 90 0.93 18.76 10.73
N PRO A 91 1.35 19.42 11.83
CA PRO A 91 2.23 20.59 11.72
C PRO A 91 3.62 20.29 11.11
N MET A 92 4.07 19.04 11.16
CA MET A 92 5.31 18.61 10.50
C MET A 92 5.08 18.23 9.05
N GLU A 93 3.98 17.54 8.76
CA GLU A 93 3.61 17.15 7.39
C GLU A 93 3.33 18.36 6.49
N ASP A 94 2.76 19.43 7.03
CA ASP A 94 2.51 20.69 6.32
C ASP A 94 3.80 21.33 5.78
N LYS A 95 4.95 20.99 6.35
CA LYS A 95 6.26 21.54 5.93
C LYS A 95 6.93 20.71 4.85
N LEU A 96 6.45 19.48 4.59
CA LEU A 96 7.08 18.59 3.64
C LEU A 96 6.97 19.13 2.21
N THR A 97 8.09 19.11 1.51
CA THR A 97 8.15 19.30 0.06
C THR A 97 7.95 17.96 -0.67
N GLU A 98 7.77 17.99 -1.98
CA GLU A 98 7.77 16.76 -2.78
C GLU A 98 9.12 16.04 -2.74
N GLU A 99 10.23 16.79 -2.67
CA GLU A 99 11.56 16.23 -2.54
C GLU A 99 11.73 15.49 -1.20
N ASP A 100 11.21 16.03 -0.10
CA ASP A 100 11.24 15.37 1.20
C ASP A 100 10.43 14.06 1.15
N VAL A 101 9.22 14.09 0.62
CA VAL A 101 8.38 12.88 0.49
C VAL A 101 9.07 11.83 -0.37
N TYR A 102 9.71 12.23 -1.49
CA TYR A 102 10.47 11.31 -2.31
C TYR A 102 11.58 10.61 -1.52
N TRP A 103 12.44 11.35 -0.83
CA TRP A 103 13.57 10.76 -0.11
C TRP A 103 13.15 9.93 1.11
N PHE A 104 12.12 10.34 1.85
CA PHE A 104 11.59 9.56 2.96
C PHE A 104 10.91 8.29 2.47
N THR A 105 10.26 8.31 1.32
CA THR A 105 9.72 7.12 0.67
C THR A 105 10.83 6.16 0.23
N ILE A 106 11.92 6.68 -0.37
CA ILE A 106 13.10 5.87 -0.70
C ILE A 106 13.65 5.16 0.54
N LEU A 107 13.77 5.87 1.66
CA LEU A 107 14.22 5.28 2.92
C LEU A 107 13.29 4.13 3.37
N ALA A 108 11.97 4.34 3.33
CA ALA A 108 11.00 3.29 3.64
C ALA A 108 11.16 2.07 2.72
N TYR A 109 11.32 2.27 1.42
CA TYR A 109 11.49 1.16 0.46
C TYR A 109 12.78 0.38 0.70
N MET A 110 13.87 1.04 1.11
CA MET A 110 15.09 0.35 1.52
C MET A 110 14.85 -0.57 2.72
N GLU A 111 14.11 -0.09 3.71
CA GLU A 111 13.72 -0.87 4.90
C GLU A 111 12.77 -2.02 4.54
N TYR A 112 11.79 -1.79 3.68
CA TYR A 112 10.87 -2.82 3.20
C TYR A 112 11.62 -3.93 2.49
N LEU A 113 12.46 -3.61 1.53
CA LEU A 113 13.23 -4.60 0.77
C LEU A 113 14.18 -5.42 1.66
N THR A 114 14.86 -4.78 2.61
CA THR A 114 15.75 -5.47 3.55
C THR A 114 14.99 -6.34 4.55
N SER A 115 13.70 -6.07 4.76
CA SER A 115 12.79 -6.88 5.59
C SER A 115 12.00 -7.93 4.79
N GLY A 116 12.25 -8.04 3.46
CA GLY A 116 11.55 -8.99 2.59
C GLY A 116 10.17 -8.55 2.13
N ILE A 117 9.79 -7.29 2.32
CA ILE A 117 8.57 -6.69 1.80
C ILE A 117 8.82 -6.22 0.37
N THR A 118 7.96 -6.63 -0.57
CA THR A 118 8.14 -6.36 -2.01
C THR A 118 7.01 -5.55 -2.63
N ALA A 119 6.01 -5.21 -1.85
CA ALA A 119 4.92 -4.30 -2.23
C ALA A 119 4.31 -3.69 -0.98
N CYS A 120 3.80 -2.46 -1.11
CA CYS A 120 3.06 -1.80 -0.03
C CYS A 120 1.74 -1.19 -0.52
N PHE A 121 0.82 -1.00 0.42
CA PHE A 121 -0.41 -0.23 0.26
C PHE A 121 -0.25 1.08 1.03
N ASP A 122 0.08 2.16 0.32
CA ASP A 122 0.53 3.43 0.88
C ASP A 122 -0.57 4.49 0.82
N MET A 123 -1.03 4.94 1.96
CA MET A 123 -1.98 6.03 2.09
C MET A 123 -1.24 7.29 2.51
N TYR A 124 -0.88 8.15 1.56
CA TYR A 124 -0.14 9.37 1.87
C TYR A 124 -0.47 10.51 0.89
N GLN A 125 0.19 11.65 1.09
CA GLN A 125 0.07 12.84 0.26
C GLN A 125 1.24 12.96 -0.74
N LYS A 126 1.15 13.93 -1.70
CA LYS A 126 2.18 14.19 -2.72
C LYS A 126 2.53 12.94 -3.55
N ASN A 127 1.49 12.31 -4.07
CA ASN A 127 1.56 11.02 -4.76
C ASN A 127 2.56 11.00 -5.94
N ASP A 128 2.81 12.12 -6.64
CA ASP A 128 3.80 12.18 -7.72
C ASP A 128 5.22 11.85 -7.22
N ALA A 129 5.57 12.29 -6.02
CA ALA A 129 6.86 11.96 -5.41
C ALA A 129 6.98 10.47 -5.08
N ILE A 130 5.91 9.86 -4.56
CA ILE A 130 5.86 8.42 -4.25
C ILE A 130 5.91 7.58 -5.52
N VAL A 131 5.18 7.97 -6.56
CA VAL A 131 5.23 7.32 -7.89
C VAL A 131 6.65 7.36 -8.45
N LYS A 132 7.30 8.53 -8.38
CA LYS A 132 8.69 8.66 -8.81
C LYS A 132 9.62 7.74 -8.02
N ALA A 133 9.47 7.65 -6.71
CA ALA A 133 10.25 6.74 -5.86
C ALA A 133 10.02 5.27 -6.25
N SER A 134 8.77 4.86 -6.53
CA SER A 134 8.43 3.51 -7.01
C SER A 134 9.14 3.19 -8.32
N MET A 135 9.08 4.09 -9.29
CA MET A 135 9.68 3.88 -10.61
C MET A 135 11.21 3.83 -10.55
N ASP A 136 11.84 4.74 -9.78
CA ASP A 136 13.30 4.83 -9.67
C ASP A 136 13.90 3.62 -8.95
N THR A 137 13.16 3.03 -8.00
CA THR A 137 13.63 1.88 -7.20
C THR A 137 13.18 0.52 -7.73
N GLY A 138 12.16 0.49 -8.58
CA GLY A 138 11.52 -0.75 -9.01
C GLY A 138 10.60 -1.36 -7.92
N PHE A 139 10.24 -0.60 -6.88
CA PHE A 139 9.37 -1.08 -5.80
C PHE A 139 7.90 -0.96 -6.18
N ARG A 140 7.10 -1.97 -5.86
CA ARG A 140 5.68 -2.00 -6.19
C ARG A 140 4.83 -1.29 -5.15
N THR A 141 4.06 -0.27 -5.57
CA THR A 141 3.24 0.54 -4.67
C THR A 141 1.78 0.60 -5.12
N VAL A 142 0.89 0.29 -4.21
CA VAL A 142 -0.53 0.59 -4.34
C VAL A 142 -0.79 1.88 -3.56
N LEU A 143 -0.99 2.98 -4.26
CA LEU A 143 -1.37 4.25 -3.66
C LEU A 143 -2.82 4.22 -3.21
N CYS A 144 -3.13 4.85 -2.09
CA CYS A 144 -4.47 5.07 -1.61
C CYS A 144 -4.74 6.55 -1.39
N GLY A 145 -5.88 7.02 -1.86
CA GLY A 145 -6.32 8.37 -1.55
C GLY A 145 -6.55 8.57 -0.06
N SER A 146 -6.38 9.81 0.42
CA SER A 146 -6.52 10.17 1.84
C SER A 146 -7.23 11.51 2.04
N ILE A 147 -8.20 11.83 1.17
CA ILE A 147 -8.92 13.10 1.28
C ILE A 147 -9.65 13.22 2.62
N ASN A 148 -9.82 14.44 3.04
CA ASN A 148 -10.58 14.81 4.23
C ASN A 148 -11.12 16.25 4.08
N ASN A 149 -11.67 16.85 5.14
CA ASN A 149 -12.21 18.20 5.10
C ASN A 149 -11.17 19.30 4.83
N PHE A 150 -9.89 18.99 4.94
CA PHE A 150 -8.79 19.96 4.88
C PHE A 150 -7.88 19.76 3.68
N VAL A 151 -7.81 18.54 3.15
CA VAL A 151 -6.84 18.15 2.11
C VAL A 151 -7.53 17.38 0.99
N GLY A 152 -7.31 17.85 -0.24
CA GLY A 152 -7.76 17.22 -1.47
C GLY A 152 -9.25 17.37 -1.76
N THR A 153 -9.63 16.99 -2.94
CA THR A 153 -11.02 16.98 -3.42
C THR A 153 -11.35 15.64 -4.08
N VAL A 154 -12.65 15.34 -4.21
CA VAL A 154 -13.11 14.12 -4.91
C VAL A 154 -12.74 14.17 -6.39
N GLU A 155 -12.77 15.36 -7.01
CA GLU A 155 -12.37 15.56 -8.41
C GLU A 155 -10.86 15.29 -8.63
N GLU A 156 -10.01 15.79 -7.76
CA GLU A 156 -8.56 15.53 -7.81
C GLU A 156 -8.28 14.04 -7.62
N MET A 157 -8.99 13.39 -6.71
CA MET A 157 -8.84 11.95 -6.49
C MET A 157 -9.25 11.14 -7.72
N GLU A 158 -10.33 11.53 -8.41
CA GLU A 158 -10.74 10.89 -9.66
C GLU A 158 -9.65 11.05 -10.74
N GLN A 159 -9.06 12.23 -10.86
CA GLN A 159 -7.95 12.48 -11.78
C GLN A 159 -6.72 11.64 -11.42
N GLN A 160 -6.38 11.53 -10.15
CA GLN A 160 -5.28 10.70 -9.66
C GLN A 160 -5.53 9.22 -9.94
N PHE A 161 -6.75 8.73 -9.75
CA PHE A 161 -7.12 7.35 -10.08
C PHE A 161 -6.88 7.02 -11.55
N LEU A 162 -7.30 7.90 -12.46
CA LEU A 162 -7.09 7.74 -13.90
C LEU A 162 -5.61 7.85 -14.29
N LYS A 163 -4.89 8.81 -13.70
CA LYS A 163 -3.47 9.05 -13.98
C LYS A 163 -2.60 7.89 -13.53
N TYR A 164 -2.68 7.50 -12.26
CA TYR A 164 -1.71 6.57 -11.68
C TYR A 164 -1.99 5.11 -12.05
N ASN A 165 -3.23 4.73 -12.33
CA ASN A 165 -3.53 3.39 -12.85
C ASN A 165 -3.09 3.18 -14.32
N ALA A 166 -2.65 4.25 -15.00
CA ALA A 166 -2.18 4.19 -16.38
C ALA A 166 -0.69 4.53 -16.53
N CYS A 167 0.02 4.91 -15.46
CA CYS A 167 1.37 5.49 -15.58
C CYS A 167 2.49 4.44 -15.66
N ASP A 168 2.44 3.40 -14.84
CA ASP A 168 3.50 2.38 -14.75
C ASP A 168 2.95 1.07 -14.16
N PRO A 169 3.42 -0.11 -14.60
CA PRO A 169 3.00 -1.41 -14.04
C PRO A 169 3.35 -1.64 -12.56
N LEU A 170 4.29 -0.88 -12.01
CA LEU A 170 4.65 -0.94 -10.58
C LEU A 170 3.67 -0.19 -9.70
N VAL A 171 2.91 0.73 -10.28
CA VAL A 171 2.02 1.64 -9.55
C VAL A 171 0.57 1.30 -9.82
N SER A 172 -0.24 1.36 -8.78
CA SER A 172 -1.70 1.39 -8.91
C SER A 172 -2.28 2.33 -7.85
N TYR A 173 -3.50 2.79 -8.09
CA TYR A 173 -4.17 3.72 -7.19
C TYR A 173 -5.55 3.19 -6.79
N ARG A 174 -5.93 3.38 -5.54
CA ARG A 174 -7.25 3.05 -4.99
C ARG A 174 -7.88 4.27 -4.38
N PHE A 175 -9.20 4.35 -4.46
CA PHE A 175 -9.95 5.39 -3.78
C PHE A 175 -9.83 5.23 -2.27
N GLY A 176 -9.75 6.36 -1.57
CA GLY A 176 -9.72 6.36 -0.13
C GLY A 176 -9.93 7.75 0.46
N PHE A 177 -10.31 7.80 1.71
CA PHE A 177 -10.40 8.99 2.53
C PHE A 177 -9.78 8.70 3.89
N HIS A 178 -9.36 9.75 4.59
CA HIS A 178 -8.60 9.57 5.82
C HIS A 178 -9.39 8.78 6.87
N ALA A 179 -10.48 9.32 7.39
CA ALA A 179 -11.31 8.67 8.40
C ALA A 179 -12.73 9.30 8.43
N GLU A 180 -13.71 8.64 9.02
CA GLU A 180 -15.07 9.15 9.14
C GLU A 180 -15.10 10.47 9.91
N TYR A 181 -14.35 10.59 11.01
CA TYR A 181 -14.34 11.78 11.86
C TYR A 181 -13.63 13.00 11.29
N THR A 182 -12.84 12.82 10.24
CA THR A 182 -12.16 13.93 9.52
C THR A 182 -12.83 14.29 8.21
N THR A 183 -13.88 13.59 7.82
CA THR A 183 -14.48 13.71 6.48
C THR A 183 -15.99 14.00 6.59
N SER A 184 -16.45 15.07 5.98
CA SER A 184 -17.84 15.45 6.01
C SER A 184 -18.73 14.42 5.29
N ARG A 185 -19.97 14.34 5.71
CA ARG A 185 -20.97 13.46 5.08
C ARG A 185 -21.08 13.69 3.57
N GLU A 186 -21.03 14.93 3.13
CA GLU A 186 -21.10 15.27 1.70
C GLU A 186 -19.94 14.65 0.91
N ILE A 187 -18.70 14.76 1.43
CA ILE A 187 -17.54 14.11 0.82
C ILE A 187 -17.70 12.59 0.82
N LEU A 188 -18.17 12.00 1.93
CA LEU A 188 -18.37 10.55 2.03
C LEU A 188 -19.42 10.05 1.02
N GLU A 189 -20.53 10.74 0.84
CA GLU A 189 -21.56 10.40 -0.16
C GLU A 189 -21.00 10.47 -1.59
N ARG A 190 -20.19 11.49 -1.89
CA ARG A 190 -19.49 11.63 -3.18
C ARG A 190 -18.43 10.55 -3.39
N MET A 191 -17.72 10.16 -2.34
CA MET A 191 -16.75 9.06 -2.39
C MET A 191 -17.42 7.71 -2.69
N ALA A 192 -18.55 7.44 -2.05
CA ALA A 192 -19.34 6.24 -2.34
C ALA A 192 -19.81 6.23 -3.81
N ALA A 193 -20.32 7.37 -4.30
CA ALA A 193 -20.73 7.53 -5.70
C ALA A 193 -19.55 7.33 -6.68
N LEU A 194 -18.34 7.79 -6.31
CA LEU A 194 -17.14 7.60 -7.12
C LEU A 194 -16.72 6.12 -7.18
N GLY A 195 -16.74 5.41 -6.05
CA GLY A 195 -16.51 3.97 -5.99
C GLY A 195 -17.49 3.19 -6.87
N GLN A 196 -18.76 3.55 -6.82
CA GLN A 196 -19.81 2.96 -7.66
C GLN A 196 -19.60 3.27 -9.15
N LYS A 197 -19.27 4.52 -9.50
CA LYS A 197 -19.00 4.93 -10.88
C LYS A 197 -17.91 4.10 -11.57
N TYR A 198 -16.85 3.79 -10.83
CA TYR A 198 -15.70 3.05 -11.36
C TYR A 198 -15.70 1.56 -11.02
N HIS A 199 -16.71 1.05 -10.31
CA HIS A 199 -16.75 -0.30 -9.76
C HIS A 199 -15.44 -0.63 -9.02
N ALA A 200 -14.98 0.31 -8.20
CA ALA A 200 -13.68 0.27 -7.56
C ALA A 200 -13.80 0.28 -6.04
N PRO A 201 -12.90 -0.41 -5.33
CA PRO A 201 -12.90 -0.45 -3.88
C PRO A 201 -12.50 0.89 -3.27
N VAL A 202 -13.03 1.19 -2.08
CA VAL A 202 -12.73 2.38 -1.28
C VAL A 202 -12.14 1.96 0.07
N TYR A 203 -11.11 2.67 0.52
CA TYR A 203 -10.39 2.36 1.76
C TYR A 203 -10.34 3.56 2.71
N THR A 204 -10.22 3.32 4.01
CA THR A 204 -10.16 4.36 5.04
C THR A 204 -9.57 3.81 6.34
N HIS A 205 -9.09 4.68 7.23
CA HIS A 205 -8.94 4.31 8.63
C HIS A 205 -10.35 4.21 9.24
N ASN A 206 -10.63 3.16 9.99
CA ASN A 206 -12.00 2.89 10.40
C ASN A 206 -12.07 2.27 11.79
N SER A 207 -12.80 2.93 12.67
CA SER A 207 -13.02 2.47 14.05
C SER A 207 -11.71 2.35 14.85
N GLU A 208 -10.77 3.24 14.60
CA GLU A 208 -9.43 3.23 15.18
C GLU A 208 -9.44 3.50 16.69
N THR A 209 -10.36 4.33 17.16
CA THR A 209 -10.50 4.63 18.59
C THR A 209 -11.93 4.47 19.09
N ALA A 210 -12.07 4.19 20.39
CA ALA A 210 -13.38 4.17 21.04
C ALA A 210 -14.12 5.51 20.93
N LYS A 211 -13.38 6.62 20.92
CA LYS A 211 -13.91 7.98 20.74
C LYS A 211 -14.56 8.15 19.38
N GLU A 212 -13.86 7.79 18.30
CA GLU A 212 -14.41 7.81 16.93
C GLU A 212 -15.73 7.05 16.84
N VAL A 213 -15.75 5.83 17.36
CA VAL A 213 -16.96 4.98 17.35
C VAL A 213 -18.11 5.64 18.12
N ALA A 214 -17.84 6.16 19.33
CA ALA A 214 -18.86 6.80 20.15
C ALA A 214 -19.44 8.06 19.48
N GLU A 215 -18.58 8.92 18.94
CA GLU A 215 -18.98 10.15 18.24
C GLU A 215 -19.74 9.86 16.94
N CYS A 216 -19.37 8.82 16.20
CA CYS A 216 -20.10 8.40 15.01
C CYS A 216 -21.51 7.90 15.37
N VAL A 217 -21.62 7.14 16.46
CA VAL A 217 -22.95 6.69 16.98
C VAL A 217 -23.80 7.90 17.41
N GLU A 218 -23.20 8.91 18.04
CA GLU A 218 -23.91 10.14 18.41
C GLU A 218 -24.39 10.90 17.15
N ARG A 219 -23.55 11.03 16.11
CA ARG A 219 -23.89 11.76 14.87
C ARG A 219 -24.91 11.03 14.01
N TYR A 220 -24.78 9.71 13.86
CA TYR A 220 -25.50 8.94 12.83
C TYR A 220 -26.33 7.76 13.37
N GLY A 221 -26.30 7.51 14.67
CA GLY A 221 -27.02 6.39 15.28
C GLY A 221 -26.41 5.01 14.96
N MET A 222 -25.19 4.96 14.43
CA MET A 222 -24.52 3.71 14.05
C MET A 222 -23.01 3.84 14.08
N THR A 223 -22.31 2.69 14.14
CA THR A 223 -20.85 2.66 14.11
C THR A 223 -20.30 3.10 12.74
N PRO A 224 -19.02 3.56 12.64
CA PRO A 224 -18.43 4.01 11.38
C PRO A 224 -18.61 3.01 10.24
N THR A 225 -18.25 1.75 10.45
CA THR A 225 -18.40 0.70 9.43
C THR A 225 -19.83 0.57 8.91
N LYS A 226 -20.81 0.57 9.82
CA LYS A 226 -22.24 0.47 9.43
C LYS A 226 -22.73 1.71 8.71
N PHE A 227 -22.23 2.88 9.10
CA PHE A 227 -22.57 4.13 8.44
C PHE A 227 -22.01 4.17 7.01
N LEU A 228 -20.75 3.82 6.83
CA LEU A 228 -20.09 3.78 5.53
C LEU A 228 -20.71 2.71 4.60
N ASP A 229 -21.01 1.53 5.12
CA ASP A 229 -21.70 0.47 4.38
C ASP A 229 -23.10 0.94 3.90
N LYS A 230 -23.85 1.61 4.78
CA LYS A 230 -25.16 2.19 4.42
C LYS A 230 -25.08 3.25 3.30
N LEU A 231 -23.95 3.95 3.17
CA LEU A 231 -23.72 4.88 2.04
C LEU A 231 -23.38 4.13 0.74
N GLY A 232 -23.22 2.80 0.77
CA GLY A 232 -22.77 2.01 -0.38
C GLY A 232 -21.26 2.10 -0.62
N MET A 233 -20.49 2.52 0.39
CA MET A 233 -19.04 2.74 0.26
C MET A 233 -18.28 1.48 -0.15
N PHE A 234 -18.71 0.32 0.34
CA PHE A 234 -18.02 -0.95 0.16
C PHE A 234 -18.68 -1.89 -0.86
N GLU A 235 -19.60 -1.39 -1.69
CA GLU A 235 -20.34 -2.20 -2.67
C GLU A 235 -19.41 -2.96 -3.63
N TYR A 236 -18.30 -2.34 -4.03
CA TYR A 236 -17.28 -2.92 -4.89
C TYR A 236 -16.00 -3.33 -4.14
N GLY A 237 -16.12 -3.64 -2.85
CA GLY A 237 -15.02 -4.00 -1.99
C GLY A 237 -14.36 -2.79 -1.33
N GLY A 238 -13.21 -3.03 -0.72
CA GLY A 238 -12.54 -2.05 0.10
C GLY A 238 -12.58 -2.43 1.56
N GLY A 239 -12.42 -1.46 2.44
CA GLY A 239 -12.47 -1.72 3.87
C GLY A 239 -11.75 -0.68 4.71
N GLY A 240 -11.68 -0.98 5.99
CA GLY A 240 -11.00 -0.17 6.98
C GLY A 240 -9.68 -0.76 7.41
N PHE A 241 -8.74 0.10 7.71
CA PHE A 241 -7.51 -0.20 8.43
C PHE A 241 -7.72 0.06 9.92
N HIS A 242 -7.00 -0.70 10.79
CA HIS A 242 -7.04 -0.75 12.25
C HIS A 242 -8.10 -1.63 12.88
#